data_2e9fb68207d0ab6c8122a563da945f2c
#
_entry.id   2e9fb68207d0ab6c8122a563da945f2c
#
_cell.length_a   1.000
_cell.length_b   1.000
_cell.length_c   1.000
_cell.angle_alpha   90.00
_cell.angle_beta   90.00
_cell.angle_gamma   90.00
#
_symmetry.space_group_name_H-M   'P 1'
#
loop_
_entity.id
_entity.type
_entity.pdbx_description
1 polymer ?
#
loop_
_entity_poly.entity_id
_entity_poly.type
_entity_poly.pdbx_seq_one_letter_code
_entity_poly.pdbx_strand_id
1 'polypeptide(L)'
;MILFGPSGNSNSFYADGNKKSEQAFEWLAKKGLNAYEYSFGRGINIGEEKARVMRAESEKYGVKISVHAPYYINFSNQSDDMIEKSVSYVLNSAIKVRQLGGDRIVFHPASVGKMTREQAFELCKKNFDKLLTLGLAVINCNCILGEKLKRYFLKFHF
;
A
#
# COMPACT_ATOMS: atom_id res chain seq x y z
N MET A 1 13.79 -13.48 7.55
CA MET A 1 13.92 -12.39 8.56
C MET A 1 12.53 -11.80 8.77
N ILE A 2 12.12 -11.60 10.04
CA ILE A 2 10.87 -10.92 10.38
C ILE A 2 11.11 -9.41 10.30
N LEU A 3 10.16 -8.67 9.73
CA LEU A 3 10.22 -7.21 9.58
C LEU A 3 9.28 -6.57 10.60
N PHE A 4 9.81 -5.61 11.37
CA PHE A 4 9.05 -4.83 12.36
C PHE A 4 9.22 -3.34 12.12
N GLY A 5 8.13 -2.59 12.20
CA GLY A 5 8.14 -1.15 12.05
C GLY A 5 6.75 -0.53 12.12
N PRO A 6 6.67 0.80 12.21
CA PRO A 6 5.40 1.52 12.30
C PRO A 6 4.76 1.73 10.93
N SER A 7 3.44 1.99 10.96
CA SER A 7 2.71 2.59 9.86
C SER A 7 2.66 4.10 10.08
N GLY A 8 3.39 4.83 9.24
CA GLY A 8 3.58 6.28 9.36
C GLY A 8 4.52 6.72 10.48
N ASN A 9 4.63 8.02 10.66
CA ASN A 9 5.45 8.61 11.70
C ASN A 9 4.70 8.64 13.03
N SER A 10 5.32 8.09 14.07
CA SER A 10 4.74 8.06 15.42
C SER A 10 4.92 9.38 16.16
N ASN A 11 4.17 9.57 17.24
CA ASN A 11 4.35 10.74 18.12
C ASN A 11 5.78 10.78 18.70
N SER A 12 6.38 9.64 19.03
CA SER A 12 7.76 9.56 19.51
C SER A 12 8.78 10.00 18.46
N PHE A 13 8.52 9.75 17.17
CA PHE A 13 9.36 10.25 16.08
C PHE A 13 9.43 11.79 16.09
N TYR A 14 8.28 12.44 16.27
CA TYR A 14 8.23 13.91 16.35
C TYR A 14 8.78 14.45 17.67
N ALA A 15 8.56 13.75 18.78
CA ALA A 15 9.11 14.13 20.09
C ALA A 15 10.65 14.07 20.13
N ASP A 16 11.25 13.14 19.36
CA ASP A 16 12.70 13.04 19.18
C ASP A 16 13.27 14.13 18.20
N GLY A 17 12.46 15.14 17.82
CA GLY A 17 12.88 16.31 17.03
C GLY A 17 12.82 16.11 15.51
N ASN A 18 12.37 14.96 15.03
CA ASN A 18 12.23 14.71 13.60
C ASN A 18 10.99 15.41 13.03
N LYS A 19 11.05 15.80 11.75
CA LYS A 19 9.96 16.56 11.08
C LYS A 19 9.55 15.99 9.73
N LYS A 20 10.46 15.32 9.05
CA LYS A 20 10.29 14.85 7.68
C LYS A 20 10.36 13.33 7.63
N SER A 21 9.49 12.68 6.82
CA SER A 21 9.43 11.23 6.71
C SER A 21 10.74 10.59 6.24
N GLU A 22 11.59 11.34 5.53
CA GLU A 22 12.91 10.90 5.10
C GLU A 22 13.85 10.60 6.29
N GLN A 23 13.63 11.25 7.43
CA GLN A 23 14.39 11.01 8.65
C GLN A 23 13.97 9.74 9.41
N ALA A 24 12.84 9.14 9.00
CA ALA A 24 12.31 7.96 9.67
C ALA A 24 13.25 6.76 9.57
N PHE A 25 13.99 6.61 8.48
CA PHE A 25 14.81 5.44 8.23
C PHE A 25 15.99 5.36 9.20
N GLU A 26 16.71 6.46 9.39
CA GLU A 26 17.77 6.54 10.40
C GLU A 26 17.23 6.35 11.81
N TRP A 27 16.11 7.03 12.13
CA TRP A 27 15.47 6.94 13.43
C TRP A 27 15.01 5.52 13.77
N LEU A 28 14.41 4.81 12.80
CA LEU A 28 13.99 3.43 12.95
C LEU A 28 15.17 2.48 13.14
N ALA A 29 16.20 2.61 12.31
CA ALA A 29 17.41 1.81 12.42
C ALA A 29 18.09 1.94 13.79
N LYS A 30 18.18 3.16 14.34
CA LYS A 30 18.69 3.42 15.70
C LYS A 30 17.85 2.75 16.80
N LYS A 31 16.56 2.49 16.53
CA LYS A 31 15.66 1.77 17.45
C LYS A 31 15.61 0.24 17.19
N GLY A 32 16.43 -0.26 16.27
CA GLY A 32 16.47 -1.69 15.92
C GLY A 32 15.28 -2.14 15.07
N LEU A 33 14.54 -1.20 14.46
CA LEU A 33 13.42 -1.45 13.57
C LEU A 33 13.89 -1.50 12.12
N ASN A 34 13.25 -2.35 11.29
CA ASN A 34 13.71 -2.64 9.94
C ASN A 34 12.60 -2.58 8.87
N ALA A 35 11.44 -2.03 9.22
CA ALA A 35 10.33 -1.80 8.31
C ALA A 35 9.68 -0.43 8.54
N TYR A 36 9.14 0.15 7.47
CA TYR A 36 8.36 1.38 7.49
C TYR A 36 7.22 1.30 6.47
N GLU A 37 5.99 1.48 6.91
CA GLU A 37 4.85 1.61 6.02
C GLU A 37 4.52 3.08 5.79
N TYR A 38 4.70 3.56 4.56
CA TYR A 38 4.33 4.91 4.18
C TYR A 38 2.84 4.99 3.85
N SER A 39 2.08 5.79 4.58
CA SER A 39 0.64 5.94 4.37
C SER A 39 0.33 7.07 3.38
N PHE A 40 -0.42 6.77 2.32
CA PHE A 40 -0.92 7.77 1.38
C PHE A 40 -2.15 8.53 1.90
N GLY A 41 -2.84 8.01 2.93
CA GLY A 41 -3.98 8.67 3.57
C GLY A 41 -5.09 9.03 2.56
N ARG A 42 -5.24 10.33 2.30
CA ARG A 42 -6.28 10.85 1.39
C ARG A 42 -5.87 10.94 -0.08
N GLY A 43 -4.65 10.56 -0.44
CA GLY A 43 -4.19 10.61 -1.82
C GLY A 43 -2.70 10.37 -1.97
N ILE A 44 -2.27 10.09 -3.19
CA ILE A 44 -0.87 9.76 -3.50
C ILE A 44 -0.12 11.06 -3.79
N ASN A 45 0.20 11.80 -2.74
CA ASN A 45 0.80 13.14 -2.82
C ASN A 45 2.32 13.12 -2.55
N ILE A 46 3.04 12.16 -3.13
CA ILE A 46 4.50 12.10 -3.04
C ILE A 46 5.13 12.38 -4.39
N GLY A 47 5.92 13.45 -4.46
CA GLY A 47 6.70 13.80 -5.66
C GLY A 47 7.87 12.84 -5.88
N GLU A 48 8.40 12.81 -7.09
CA GLU A 48 9.49 11.90 -7.50
C GLU A 48 10.77 12.13 -6.70
N GLU A 49 11.14 13.38 -6.48
CA GLU A 49 12.34 13.73 -5.72
C GLU A 49 12.25 13.23 -4.28
N LYS A 50 11.13 13.43 -3.61
CA LYS A 50 10.92 12.89 -2.27
C LYS A 50 10.95 11.36 -2.25
N ALA A 51 10.34 10.71 -3.23
CA ALA A 51 10.38 9.26 -3.36
C ALA A 51 11.81 8.75 -3.54
N ARG A 52 12.62 9.43 -4.37
CA ARG A 52 14.03 9.12 -4.59
C ARG A 52 14.86 9.23 -3.31
N VAL A 53 14.68 10.32 -2.56
CA VAL A 53 15.38 10.52 -1.28
C VAL A 53 14.98 9.44 -0.26
N MET A 54 13.70 9.16 -0.12
CA MET A 54 13.21 8.11 0.80
C MET A 54 13.75 6.73 0.43
N ARG A 55 13.84 6.42 -0.86
CA ARG A 55 14.45 5.18 -1.34
C ARG A 55 15.93 5.10 -0.93
N ALA A 56 16.70 6.15 -1.18
CA ALA A 56 18.11 6.19 -0.83
C ALA A 56 18.34 5.99 0.68
N GLU A 57 17.54 6.66 1.52
CA GLU A 57 17.61 6.51 2.99
C GLU A 57 17.18 5.09 3.43
N SER A 58 16.14 4.52 2.82
CA SER A 58 15.72 3.14 3.06
C SER A 58 16.83 2.13 2.78
N GLU A 59 17.47 2.26 1.62
CA GLU A 59 18.60 1.40 1.21
C GLU A 59 19.80 1.58 2.15
N LYS A 60 20.16 2.83 2.49
CA LYS A 60 21.27 3.18 3.39
C LYS A 60 21.14 2.58 4.78
N TYR A 61 19.94 2.62 5.37
CA TYR A 61 19.69 2.14 6.72
C TYR A 61 19.11 0.73 6.80
N GLY A 62 18.89 0.06 5.66
CA GLY A 62 18.37 -1.30 5.59
C GLY A 62 16.91 -1.44 6.06
N VAL A 63 16.13 -0.36 6.05
CA VAL A 63 14.73 -0.33 6.47
C VAL A 63 13.83 -0.54 5.25
N LYS A 64 13.06 -1.62 5.21
CA LYS A 64 12.19 -1.96 4.08
C LYS A 64 10.94 -1.09 4.06
N ILE A 65 10.58 -0.60 2.86
CA ILE A 65 9.37 0.21 2.64
C ILE A 65 8.23 -0.65 2.12
N SER A 66 7.07 -0.46 2.72
CA SER A 66 5.76 -0.77 2.13
C SER A 66 4.93 0.51 2.06
N VAL A 67 3.81 0.49 1.35
CA VAL A 67 2.86 1.61 1.36
C VAL A 67 1.47 1.14 1.75
N HIS A 68 0.77 1.97 2.50
CA HIS A 68 -0.67 1.86 2.69
C HIS A 68 -1.35 2.77 1.67
N ALA A 69 -2.13 2.16 0.77
CA ALA A 69 -2.85 2.89 -0.27
C ALA A 69 -3.96 3.78 0.32
N PRO A 70 -4.48 4.74 -0.46
CA PRO A 70 -5.58 5.58 -0.01
C PRO A 70 -6.81 4.78 0.41
N TYR A 71 -7.46 5.19 1.50
CA TYR A 71 -8.62 4.48 2.06
C TYR A 71 -9.94 4.69 1.30
N TYR A 72 -9.90 5.34 0.14
CA TYR A 72 -11.05 5.47 -0.77
C TYR A 72 -11.29 4.23 -1.64
N ILE A 73 -10.40 3.24 -1.61
CA ILE A 73 -10.53 2.00 -2.36
C ILE A 73 -11.73 1.20 -1.83
N ASN A 74 -12.65 0.85 -2.75
CA ASN A 74 -13.82 0.06 -2.40
C ASN A 74 -14.31 -0.76 -3.61
N PHE A 75 -13.89 -2.01 -3.71
CA PHE A 75 -14.29 -2.95 -4.77
C PHE A 75 -15.70 -3.54 -4.55
N SER A 76 -16.36 -3.30 -3.43
CA SER A 76 -17.78 -3.61 -3.23
C SER A 76 -18.72 -2.48 -3.63
N ASN A 77 -18.22 -1.46 -4.34
CA ASN A 77 -19.09 -0.41 -4.89
C ASN A 77 -19.91 -0.93 -6.08
N GLN A 78 -21.12 -0.40 -6.24
CA GLN A 78 -22.04 -0.76 -7.35
C GLN A 78 -21.82 0.10 -8.60
N SER A 79 -21.11 1.23 -8.49
CA SER A 79 -20.80 2.13 -9.60
C SER A 79 -19.50 1.72 -10.27
N ASP A 80 -19.54 1.51 -11.59
CA ASP A 80 -18.36 1.18 -12.38
C ASP A 80 -17.29 2.29 -12.30
N ASP A 81 -17.68 3.57 -12.31
CA ASP A 81 -16.76 4.71 -12.15
C ASP A 81 -15.98 4.64 -10.82
N MET A 82 -16.65 4.22 -9.74
CA MET A 82 -16.00 4.07 -8.43
C MET A 82 -15.08 2.86 -8.37
N ILE A 83 -15.39 1.81 -9.12
CA ILE A 83 -14.50 0.66 -9.29
C ILE A 83 -13.25 1.05 -10.08
N GLU A 84 -13.41 1.79 -11.19
CA GLU A 84 -12.28 2.29 -11.98
C GLU A 84 -11.36 3.21 -11.15
N LYS A 85 -11.93 4.08 -10.33
CA LYS A 85 -11.15 4.89 -9.37
C LYS A 85 -10.40 4.01 -8.36
N SER A 86 -11.03 2.97 -7.84
CA SER A 86 -10.39 2.03 -6.91
C SER A 86 -9.21 1.30 -7.58
N VAL A 87 -9.40 0.82 -8.81
CA VAL A 87 -8.32 0.24 -9.64
C VAL A 87 -7.18 1.24 -9.83
N SER A 88 -7.50 2.48 -10.21
CA SER A 88 -6.50 3.54 -10.41
C SER A 88 -5.70 3.81 -9.14
N TYR A 89 -6.33 3.86 -7.96
CA TYR A 89 -5.62 4.04 -6.69
C TYR A 89 -4.65 2.88 -6.40
N VAL A 90 -5.04 1.64 -6.65
CA VAL A 90 -4.16 0.49 -6.44
C VAL A 90 -2.98 0.53 -7.40
N LEU A 91 -3.23 0.76 -8.71
CA LEU A 91 -2.16 0.82 -9.72
C LEU A 91 -1.17 1.96 -9.46
N ASN A 92 -1.67 3.16 -9.14
CA ASN A 92 -0.82 4.29 -8.81
C ASN A 92 -0.02 4.05 -7.52
N SER A 93 -0.61 3.37 -6.54
CA SER A 93 0.12 2.96 -5.32
C SER A 93 1.23 1.96 -5.64
N ALA A 94 0.99 1.02 -6.57
CA ALA A 94 1.99 0.05 -7.02
C ALA A 94 3.16 0.73 -7.75
N ILE A 95 2.89 1.72 -8.59
CA ILE A 95 3.93 2.54 -9.25
C ILE A 95 4.75 3.29 -8.18
N LYS A 96 4.08 3.94 -7.24
CA LYS A 96 4.75 4.74 -6.21
C LYS A 96 5.57 3.90 -5.23
N VAL A 97 5.10 2.74 -4.81
CA VAL A 97 5.92 1.88 -3.94
C VAL A 97 7.20 1.42 -4.62
N ARG A 98 7.17 1.18 -5.94
CA ARG A 98 8.39 0.87 -6.72
C ARG A 98 9.36 2.06 -6.76
N GLN A 99 8.87 3.28 -6.95
CA GLN A 99 9.69 4.49 -6.89
C GLN A 99 10.35 4.67 -5.51
N LEU A 100 9.63 4.31 -4.43
CA LEU A 100 10.12 4.30 -3.05
C LEU A 100 11.11 3.15 -2.75
N GLY A 101 11.35 2.22 -3.68
CA GLY A 101 12.20 1.04 -3.46
C GLY A 101 11.52 -0.09 -2.69
N GLY A 102 10.21 0.00 -2.48
CA GLY A 102 9.40 -1.05 -1.87
C GLY A 102 8.80 -2.02 -2.89
N ASP A 103 8.21 -3.10 -2.38
CA ASP A 103 7.62 -4.20 -3.18
C ASP A 103 6.20 -4.56 -2.76
N ARG A 104 5.61 -3.81 -1.82
CA ARG A 104 4.39 -4.22 -1.13
C ARG A 104 3.45 -3.05 -0.90
N ILE A 105 2.16 -3.26 -1.26
CA ILE A 105 1.07 -2.35 -0.95
C ILE A 105 0.07 -3.04 -0.03
N VAL A 106 -0.47 -2.28 0.90
CA VAL A 106 -1.56 -2.67 1.81
C VAL A 106 -2.75 -1.77 1.51
N PHE A 107 -3.94 -2.32 1.44
CA PHE A 107 -5.17 -1.53 1.27
C PHE A 107 -6.39 -2.28 1.80
N HIS A 108 -7.43 -1.53 2.13
CA HIS A 108 -8.74 -2.06 2.49
C HIS A 108 -9.54 -2.28 1.20
N PRO A 109 -9.89 -3.54 0.85
CA PRO A 109 -10.44 -3.82 -0.47
C PRO A 109 -11.92 -3.44 -0.62
N ALA A 110 -12.69 -3.42 0.47
CA ALA A 110 -14.13 -3.25 0.43
C ALA A 110 -14.73 -2.75 1.75
N SER A 111 -15.96 -2.26 1.67
CA SER A 111 -16.80 -1.98 2.83
C SER A 111 -18.19 -2.56 2.62
N VAL A 112 -18.82 -3.03 3.68
CA VAL A 112 -20.17 -3.66 3.61
C VAL A 112 -21.24 -2.65 3.24
N GLY A 113 -21.14 -1.41 3.74
CA GLY A 113 -22.13 -0.36 3.50
C GLY A 113 -23.53 -0.80 3.96
N LYS A 114 -24.50 -0.77 3.02
CA LYS A 114 -25.89 -1.22 3.24
C LYS A 114 -26.17 -2.67 2.80
N MET A 115 -25.14 -3.38 2.32
CA MET A 115 -25.23 -4.76 1.83
C MET A 115 -25.03 -5.76 2.97
N THR A 116 -25.38 -7.03 2.75
CA THR A 116 -24.86 -8.11 3.60
C THR A 116 -23.39 -8.34 3.35
N ARG A 117 -22.70 -9.04 4.25
CA ARG A 117 -21.27 -9.38 4.06
C ARG A 117 -21.05 -10.23 2.83
N GLU A 118 -21.95 -11.17 2.58
CA GLU A 118 -21.92 -12.06 1.43
C GLU A 118 -22.05 -11.29 0.12
N GLN A 119 -23.02 -10.36 0.05
CA GLN A 119 -23.21 -9.50 -1.11
C GLN A 119 -21.98 -8.61 -1.38
N ALA A 120 -21.42 -7.98 -0.33
CA ALA A 120 -20.24 -7.16 -0.45
C ALA A 120 -19.02 -7.97 -0.88
N PHE A 121 -18.86 -9.19 -0.36
CA PHE A 121 -17.78 -10.10 -0.71
C PHE A 121 -17.85 -10.54 -2.19
N GLU A 122 -19.01 -11.01 -2.67
CA GLU A 122 -19.16 -11.45 -4.07
C GLU A 122 -18.95 -10.28 -5.04
N LEU A 123 -19.45 -9.09 -4.71
CA LEU A 123 -19.23 -7.90 -5.52
C LEU A 123 -17.75 -7.47 -5.53
N CYS A 124 -17.11 -7.50 -4.37
CA CYS A 124 -15.67 -7.23 -4.24
C CYS A 124 -14.86 -8.21 -5.09
N LYS A 125 -15.14 -9.51 -4.99
CA LYS A 125 -14.48 -10.56 -5.77
C LYS A 125 -14.61 -10.32 -7.28
N LYS A 126 -15.86 -10.11 -7.76
CA LYS A 126 -16.14 -9.82 -9.17
C LYS A 126 -15.33 -8.61 -9.68
N ASN A 127 -15.32 -7.51 -8.91
CA ASN A 127 -14.65 -6.29 -9.31
C ASN A 127 -13.12 -6.37 -9.16
N PHE A 128 -12.64 -7.23 -8.26
CA PHE A 128 -11.20 -7.46 -8.09
C PHE A 128 -10.58 -8.18 -9.31
N ASP A 129 -11.34 -8.99 -10.02
CA ASP A 129 -10.89 -9.61 -11.27
C ASP A 129 -10.55 -8.56 -12.34
N LYS A 130 -11.25 -7.40 -12.35
CA LYS A 130 -10.91 -6.25 -13.21
C LYS A 130 -9.51 -5.70 -12.88
N LEU A 131 -9.16 -5.60 -11.59
CA LEU A 131 -7.82 -5.17 -11.16
C LEU A 131 -6.75 -6.18 -11.63
N LEU A 132 -6.99 -7.47 -11.47
CA LEU A 132 -6.04 -8.50 -11.88
C LEU A 132 -5.79 -8.47 -13.38
N THR A 133 -6.84 -8.31 -14.18
CA THR A 133 -6.76 -8.24 -15.65
C THR A 133 -5.97 -7.01 -16.11
N LEU A 134 -6.27 -5.84 -15.55
CA LEU A 134 -5.59 -4.58 -15.87
C LEU A 134 -4.18 -4.51 -15.28
N GLY A 135 -4.01 -5.00 -14.05
CA GLY A 135 -2.73 -5.03 -13.35
C GLY A 135 -1.70 -5.91 -14.04
N LEU A 136 -2.10 -7.05 -14.58
CA LEU A 136 -1.21 -7.93 -15.34
C LEU A 136 -0.77 -7.31 -16.67
N ALA A 137 -1.59 -6.45 -17.29
CA ALA A 137 -1.24 -5.76 -18.52
C ALA A 137 -0.25 -4.59 -18.30
N VAL A 138 -0.32 -3.92 -17.13
CA VAL A 138 0.50 -2.74 -16.80
C VAL A 138 1.78 -3.12 -16.05
N ILE A 139 1.78 -4.24 -15.33
CA ILE A 139 2.90 -4.68 -14.47
C ILE A 139 3.65 -5.83 -15.16
N ASN A 140 4.24 -5.56 -16.29
CA ASN A 140 5.31 -6.40 -16.84
C ASN A 140 6.63 -6.21 -16.04
N CYS A 141 6.49 -5.89 -14.77
CA CYS A 141 7.52 -5.80 -13.77
C CYS A 141 7.16 -6.79 -12.66
N ASN A 142 8.05 -7.70 -12.33
CA ASN A 142 8.10 -8.64 -11.22
C ASN A 142 7.39 -8.23 -9.88
N CYS A 143 6.30 -7.50 -9.96
CA CYS A 143 5.44 -7.14 -8.84
C CYS A 143 4.44 -8.27 -8.63
N ILE A 144 4.63 -8.98 -7.58
CA ILE A 144 3.98 -10.16 -7.03
C ILE A 144 2.45 -9.93 -6.78
N LEU A 145 1.75 -9.25 -7.67
CA LEU A 145 0.28 -9.12 -7.59
C LEU A 145 -0.45 -10.38 -8.11
N GLY A 146 0.10 -11.06 -9.13
CA GLY A 146 -0.63 -12.13 -9.81
C GLY A 146 -0.81 -13.42 -9.01
N GLU A 147 0.26 -14.04 -8.50
CA GLU A 147 0.14 -15.35 -7.84
C GLU A 147 -0.06 -15.27 -6.33
N LYS A 148 0.51 -14.27 -5.64
CA LYS A 148 0.34 -14.14 -4.20
C LYS A 148 -1.03 -13.59 -3.80
N LEU A 149 -1.68 -12.76 -4.61
CA LEU A 149 -3.05 -12.31 -4.32
C LEU A 149 -4.06 -13.47 -4.36
N LYS A 150 -3.93 -14.41 -5.29
CA LYS A 150 -4.75 -15.64 -5.27
C LYS A 150 -4.58 -16.43 -3.96
N ARG A 151 -3.36 -16.43 -3.37
CA ARG A 151 -3.08 -17.09 -2.08
C ARG A 151 -3.57 -16.28 -0.87
N TYR A 152 -3.60 -14.95 -0.94
CA TYR A 152 -4.08 -14.11 0.16
C TYR A 152 -5.60 -14.04 0.23
N PHE A 153 -6.31 -14.05 -0.91
CA PHE A 153 -7.78 -14.13 -0.94
C PHE A 153 -8.33 -15.42 -0.33
N LEU A 154 -7.58 -16.50 -0.37
CA LEU A 154 -7.96 -17.77 0.27
C LEU A 154 -7.72 -17.80 1.79
N LYS A 155 -7.11 -16.77 2.39
CA LYS A 155 -6.79 -16.70 3.82
C LYS A 155 -7.56 -15.64 4.61
N PHE A 156 -8.38 -14.82 3.98
CA PHE A 156 -9.28 -13.92 4.72
C PHE A 156 -10.50 -14.72 5.21
N HIS A 157 -10.37 -15.24 6.43
CA HIS A 157 -11.54 -15.59 7.24
C HIS A 157 -12.03 -14.28 7.86
N PHE A 158 -13.24 -13.89 7.47
CA PHE A 158 -13.99 -12.80 8.12
C PHE A 158 -14.53 -13.26 9.47
#